data_73ce350800de0ad60be5d6630c53afed
#
_entry.id   73ce350800de0ad60be5d6630c53afed
#
_cell.length_a   1.000
_cell.length_b   1.000
_cell.length_c   1.000
_cell.angle_alpha   90.00
_cell.angle_beta   90.00
_cell.angle_gamma   90.00
#
_symmetry.space_group_name_H-M   'P 1'
#
loop_
_entity.id
_entity.type
_entity.pdbx_description
1 polymer ?
#
loop_
_entity_poly.entity_id
_entity_poly.type
_entity_poly.pdbx_seq_one_letter_code
_entity_poly.pdbx_strand_id
1 'polypeptide(L)'
;MKKIIYLLTLVLGMSLAACSDDTIPVQPEKPELEKPVEPDPEPETPAEVKLPILRIEGRYLKNEKGEIVNLHGFTQTYSPFFNNNAWGNYDVQACLRYNKSMVDGIVAAGWKFNFVRMHLDPYWSDDPSMQSVRYEGHERFSETRFQKYLEELFVPMAEYFISKGMYVVMRPPGVCPADAPYQGIEIGDTYQQFLLKVWDIVSQHPKLKNNTDVMFELANEPVRIKGTDGTYGSSGDGHFKNLQLYFQAIVDKIRTNCRNIVWVPGLAYQSSYAGYATHRIEGENIGFAVHCYPGWYGSDAEQDSGEGIGSSTGGGYEAFQRGGDAQVGPVAAFAPIMVTEIDWAPKKYDATWGKSITGTAGAEGFGANFKYIADNSGNVSWLFFTTRSHELAAFKDVPGEPGNYTFLNDPEACPWAMYHWFKEYADGVVVNGELEKLELMGQEGNLRLQMGGTNYLKVKAVYSDGTVRMVTAEATVNSSDTNVLKVEQVAKLVAVAPGEATVTVTYQSAAGVSKQLTLQVTVISPFSLTADV
;
A
#
# COMPACT_ATOMS: atom_id res chain seq x y z
N MET A 1 -4.11 -4.54 55.07
CA MET A 1 -5.11 -5.10 56.02
C MET A 1 -6.43 -5.29 55.27
N LYS A 2 -7.02 -6.43 55.50
CA LYS A 2 -8.32 -6.99 55.09
C LYS A 2 -8.38 -7.65 53.71
N LYS A 3 -8.19 -8.98 53.81
CA LYS A 3 -8.65 -10.03 52.92
C LYS A 3 -10.18 -10.17 53.06
N ILE A 4 -10.88 -10.45 51.95
CA ILE A 4 -12.18 -11.10 52.00
C ILE A 4 -12.19 -12.22 50.98
N ILE A 5 -12.31 -13.43 51.51
CA ILE A 5 -12.55 -14.71 50.89
C ILE A 5 -14.07 -14.87 50.77
N TYR A 6 -14.61 -15.30 49.66
CA TYR A 6 -15.95 -15.91 49.62
C TYR A 6 -15.93 -17.29 48.98
N LEU A 7 -16.56 -18.16 49.71
CA LEU A 7 -16.63 -19.57 49.72
C LEU A 7 -17.67 -20.11 48.71
N LEU A 8 -17.35 -21.24 48.14
CA LEU A 8 -18.22 -22.13 47.33
C LEU A 8 -19.37 -22.67 48.19
N THR A 9 -20.58 -22.78 47.63
CA THR A 9 -21.59 -23.74 48.13
C THR A 9 -22.25 -24.48 46.97
N LEU A 10 -22.00 -25.77 47.00
CA LEU A 10 -22.61 -26.82 46.19
C LEU A 10 -23.95 -27.22 46.81
N VAL A 11 -25.03 -27.32 46.05
CA VAL A 11 -26.26 -27.97 46.52
C VAL A 11 -26.65 -29.02 45.50
N LEU A 12 -26.57 -30.26 45.98
CA LEU A 12 -27.05 -31.49 45.36
C LEU A 12 -28.52 -31.68 45.78
N GLY A 13 -29.41 -31.87 44.84
CA GLY A 13 -30.80 -32.25 45.09
C GLY A 13 -31.18 -33.50 44.35
N MET A 14 -31.20 -34.64 45.10
CA MET A 14 -31.86 -35.88 44.66
C MET A 14 -33.34 -35.78 45.00
N SER A 15 -34.19 -36.25 44.07
CA SER A 15 -35.54 -36.69 44.41
C SER A 15 -35.88 -37.99 43.69
N LEU A 16 -36.13 -38.99 44.51
CA LEU A 16 -36.70 -40.29 44.20
C LEU A 16 -38.24 -40.20 44.18
N ALA A 17 -38.88 -40.89 43.23
CA ALA A 17 -40.24 -41.44 43.37
C ALA A 17 -40.44 -42.46 42.23
N ALA A 18 -40.59 -43.58 42.51
CA ALA A 18 -41.38 -44.72 42.87
C ALA A 18 -42.30 -45.22 41.75
N CYS A 19 -42.21 -46.54 41.58
CA CYS A 19 -42.81 -47.46 40.65
C CYS A 19 -44.36 -47.45 40.53
N SER A 20 -44.85 -47.85 39.35
CA SER A 20 -45.99 -48.76 39.24
C SER A 20 -45.82 -49.63 37.99
N ASP A 21 -45.92 -50.92 38.20
CA ASP A 21 -45.95 -51.99 37.20
C ASP A 21 -47.22 -51.94 36.36
N ASP A 22 -47.08 -52.13 35.07
CA ASP A 22 -48.02 -52.83 34.23
C ASP A 22 -47.29 -53.43 33.02
N THR A 23 -47.15 -54.77 33.05
CA THR A 23 -46.51 -55.56 32.01
C THR A 23 -47.48 -55.91 30.88
N ILE A 24 -47.12 -55.47 29.68
CA ILE A 24 -47.64 -56.02 28.41
C ILE A 24 -46.45 -56.60 27.66
N PRO A 25 -46.49 -57.87 27.22
CA PRO A 25 -45.39 -58.47 26.50
C PRO A 25 -45.33 -57.98 25.06
N VAL A 26 -44.26 -57.24 24.70
CA VAL A 26 -43.96 -56.89 23.33
C VAL A 26 -43.12 -57.99 22.69
N GLN A 27 -43.54 -58.43 21.51
CA GLN A 27 -42.78 -59.34 20.68
C GLN A 27 -41.49 -58.71 20.22
N PRO A 28 -40.39 -59.45 20.06
CA PRO A 28 -39.16 -58.88 19.54
C PRO A 28 -39.30 -58.53 18.06
N GLU A 29 -39.13 -57.24 17.74
CA GLU A 29 -38.95 -56.77 16.36
C GLU A 29 -37.64 -57.35 15.79
N LYS A 30 -37.70 -57.79 14.53
CA LYS A 30 -36.54 -58.23 13.77
C LYS A 30 -35.60 -57.03 13.63
N PRO A 31 -34.27 -57.23 13.76
CA PRO A 31 -33.32 -56.15 13.48
C PRO A 31 -33.44 -55.71 12.00
N GLU A 32 -33.77 -54.45 11.80
CA GLU A 32 -33.70 -53.80 10.51
C GLU A 32 -32.23 -53.74 10.08
N LEU A 33 -31.92 -54.29 8.93
CA LEU A 33 -30.56 -54.24 8.35
C LEU A 33 -30.22 -52.75 8.12
N GLU A 34 -29.26 -52.22 8.87
CA GLU A 34 -28.69 -50.92 8.63
C GLU A 34 -28.22 -50.83 7.16
N LYS A 35 -28.75 -49.86 6.43
CA LYS A 35 -28.25 -49.53 5.10
C LYS A 35 -26.79 -49.12 5.26
N PRO A 36 -25.89 -49.49 4.33
CA PRO A 36 -24.53 -48.99 4.33
C PRO A 36 -24.55 -47.46 4.33
N VAL A 37 -23.94 -46.85 5.31
CA VAL A 37 -23.67 -45.39 5.32
C VAL A 37 -22.73 -45.13 4.15
N GLU A 38 -23.19 -44.40 3.14
CA GLU A 38 -22.30 -43.90 2.12
C GLU A 38 -21.21 -43.06 2.81
N PRO A 39 -19.92 -43.29 2.49
CA PRO A 39 -18.88 -42.47 3.07
C PRO A 39 -19.16 -41.01 2.72
N ASP A 40 -19.03 -40.13 3.73
CA ASP A 40 -19.09 -38.69 3.52
C ASP A 40 -18.17 -38.31 2.33
N PRO A 41 -18.65 -37.49 1.41
CA PRO A 41 -17.81 -37.06 0.30
C PRO A 41 -16.51 -36.47 0.89
N GLU A 42 -15.37 -36.96 0.41
CA GLU A 42 -14.09 -36.39 0.76
C GLU A 42 -14.19 -34.86 0.55
N PRO A 43 -13.71 -34.03 1.51
CA PRO A 43 -13.76 -32.61 1.35
C PRO A 43 -13.06 -32.23 0.04
N GLU A 44 -13.79 -31.60 -0.87
CA GLU A 44 -13.24 -31.13 -2.13
C GLU A 44 -11.98 -30.31 -1.82
N THR A 45 -10.85 -30.75 -2.37
CA THR A 45 -9.61 -29.98 -2.27
C THR A 45 -9.91 -28.60 -2.86
N PRO A 46 -9.74 -27.50 -2.10
CA PRO A 46 -10.00 -26.16 -2.64
C PRO A 46 -9.26 -26.00 -3.96
N ALA A 47 -9.96 -25.52 -4.98
CA ALA A 47 -9.35 -25.26 -6.28
C ALA A 47 -8.11 -24.38 -6.06
N GLU A 48 -6.98 -24.77 -6.65
CA GLU A 48 -5.74 -24.01 -6.55
C GLU A 48 -5.96 -22.59 -7.10
N VAL A 49 -5.80 -21.59 -6.27
CA VAL A 49 -5.92 -20.18 -6.67
C VAL A 49 -4.71 -19.86 -7.55
N LYS A 50 -4.95 -19.62 -8.82
CA LYS A 50 -3.91 -19.20 -9.76
C LYS A 50 -4.06 -17.72 -10.04
N LEU A 51 -3.07 -16.93 -9.62
CA LEU A 51 -3.03 -15.50 -9.91
C LEU A 51 -2.59 -15.25 -11.36
N PRO A 52 -3.05 -14.16 -11.99
CA PRO A 52 -2.54 -13.74 -13.29
C PRO A 52 -1.02 -13.50 -13.25
N ILE A 53 -0.31 -13.92 -14.29
CA ILE A 53 1.14 -13.68 -14.39
C ILE A 53 1.37 -12.19 -14.63
N LEU A 54 2.12 -11.54 -13.73
CA LEU A 54 2.47 -10.13 -13.85
C LEU A 54 3.87 -9.94 -14.42
N ARG A 55 4.01 -8.89 -15.24
CA ARG A 55 5.28 -8.41 -15.79
C ARG A 55 5.28 -6.89 -15.90
N ILE A 56 6.46 -6.30 -15.93
CA ILE A 56 6.61 -4.86 -16.17
C ILE A 56 6.89 -4.62 -17.65
N GLU A 57 6.06 -3.82 -18.30
CA GLU A 57 6.23 -3.34 -19.66
C GLU A 57 6.19 -1.81 -19.69
N GLY A 58 7.34 -1.20 -19.93
CA GLY A 58 7.48 0.24 -19.87
C GLY A 58 7.12 0.75 -18.47
N ARG A 59 6.20 1.71 -18.40
CA ARG A 59 5.76 2.29 -17.12
C ARG A 59 4.65 1.51 -16.40
N TYR A 60 4.23 0.36 -16.90
CA TYR A 60 3.05 -0.34 -16.40
C TYR A 60 3.38 -1.74 -15.88
N LEU A 61 2.69 -2.12 -14.83
CA LEU A 61 2.51 -3.52 -14.44
C LEU A 61 1.37 -4.08 -15.28
N LYS A 62 1.60 -5.22 -15.95
CA LYS A 62 0.62 -5.84 -16.85
C LYS A 62 0.49 -7.33 -16.56
N ASN A 63 -0.72 -7.86 -16.81
CA ASN A 63 -0.95 -9.28 -16.80
C ASN A 63 -0.60 -9.94 -18.15
N GLU A 64 -0.76 -11.25 -18.27
CA GLU A 64 -0.48 -12.04 -19.47
C GLU A 64 -1.35 -11.67 -20.68
N LYS A 65 -2.49 -10.99 -20.46
CA LYS A 65 -3.37 -10.49 -21.52
C LYS A 65 -2.95 -9.09 -22.01
N GLY A 66 -1.95 -8.48 -21.38
CA GLY A 66 -1.50 -7.13 -21.68
C GLY A 66 -2.34 -6.04 -21.00
N GLU A 67 -3.28 -6.40 -20.12
CA GLU A 67 -4.08 -5.46 -19.35
C GLU A 67 -3.23 -4.82 -18.25
N ILE A 68 -3.42 -3.51 -18.03
CA ILE A 68 -2.75 -2.79 -16.94
C ILE A 68 -3.36 -3.22 -15.62
N VAL A 69 -2.49 -3.51 -14.65
CA VAL A 69 -2.87 -3.95 -13.30
C VAL A 69 -2.27 -3.00 -12.28
N ASN A 70 -3.11 -2.46 -11.40
CA ASN A 70 -2.68 -1.75 -10.19
C ASN A 70 -3.08 -2.59 -8.97
N LEU A 71 -2.13 -2.83 -8.09
CA LEU A 71 -2.35 -3.66 -6.91
C LEU A 71 -2.76 -2.80 -5.71
N HIS A 72 -3.65 -3.35 -4.89
CA HIS A 72 -4.17 -2.71 -3.68
C HIS A 72 -4.06 -3.68 -2.52
N GLY A 73 -3.27 -3.36 -1.52
CA GLY A 73 -2.89 -4.32 -0.50
C GLY A 73 -2.83 -3.79 0.92
N PHE A 74 -2.17 -4.54 1.77
CA PHE A 74 -1.89 -4.15 3.15
C PHE A 74 -0.49 -4.59 3.59
N THR A 75 -0.03 -4.03 4.72
CA THR A 75 1.23 -4.43 5.35
C THR A 75 0.98 -5.50 6.40
N GLN A 76 1.68 -6.63 6.33
CA GLN A 76 1.65 -7.64 7.37
C GLN A 76 2.47 -7.23 8.59
N THR A 77 1.91 -7.44 9.77
CA THR A 77 2.65 -7.45 11.04
C THR A 77 2.50 -8.82 11.70
N TYR A 78 3.62 -9.44 12.07
CA TYR A 78 3.64 -10.81 12.57
C TYR A 78 3.09 -10.98 13.99
N SER A 79 2.92 -9.89 14.73
CA SER A 79 2.40 -9.93 16.09
C SER A 79 1.47 -8.74 16.32
N PRO A 80 0.58 -8.82 17.33
CA PRO A 80 -0.26 -7.67 17.72
C PRO A 80 0.54 -6.49 18.25
N PHE A 81 1.83 -6.69 18.54
CA PHE A 81 2.75 -5.67 19.02
C PHE A 81 3.91 -5.56 18.02
N PHE A 82 3.81 -4.62 17.13
CA PHE A 82 4.84 -4.36 16.14
C PHE A 82 6.21 -4.14 16.82
N ASN A 83 7.25 -4.84 16.33
CA ASN A 83 8.62 -4.83 16.87
C ASN A 83 8.78 -5.31 18.34
N ASN A 84 7.81 -5.95 18.93
CA ASN A 84 7.83 -6.34 20.34
C ASN A 84 8.10 -7.83 20.62
N ASN A 85 8.71 -8.56 19.70
CA ASN A 85 9.16 -9.95 19.91
C ASN A 85 8.10 -10.86 20.58
N ALA A 86 6.86 -10.84 20.09
CA ALA A 86 5.75 -11.57 20.69
C ALA A 86 5.92 -13.12 20.67
N TRP A 87 6.93 -13.60 19.97
CA TRP A 87 7.24 -15.03 19.82
C TRP A 87 8.51 -15.41 20.60
N GLY A 88 8.64 -14.96 21.84
CA GLY A 88 9.83 -15.08 22.67
C GLY A 88 10.44 -16.46 22.80
N ASN A 89 9.72 -17.51 22.43
CA ASN A 89 10.15 -18.89 22.35
C ASN A 89 10.42 -19.40 20.93
N TYR A 90 10.35 -18.54 19.93
CA TYR A 90 10.49 -18.88 18.51
C TYR A 90 9.52 -19.98 18.03
N ASP A 91 8.28 -19.97 18.52
CA ASP A 91 7.24 -20.93 18.15
C ASP A 91 6.65 -20.60 16.76
N VAL A 92 7.24 -21.21 15.73
CA VAL A 92 6.83 -21.08 14.33
C VAL A 92 5.36 -21.45 14.15
N GLN A 93 4.91 -22.54 14.79
CA GLN A 93 3.54 -23.02 14.60
C GLN A 93 2.51 -22.07 15.22
N ALA A 94 2.80 -21.49 16.39
CA ALA A 94 1.93 -20.48 16.98
C ALA A 94 1.90 -19.22 16.12
N CYS A 95 3.04 -18.76 15.59
CA CYS A 95 3.13 -17.62 14.70
C CYS A 95 2.34 -17.84 13.39
N LEU A 96 2.49 -18.99 12.76
CA LEU A 96 1.72 -19.35 11.56
C LEU A 96 0.22 -19.40 11.82
N ARG A 97 -0.22 -20.05 12.90
CA ARG A 97 -1.65 -20.08 13.26
C ARG A 97 -2.22 -18.68 13.46
N TYR A 98 -1.52 -17.84 14.20
CA TYR A 98 -1.93 -16.45 14.44
C TYR A 98 -2.09 -15.66 13.14
N ASN A 99 -1.07 -15.68 12.29
CA ASN A 99 -1.07 -14.91 11.05
C ASN A 99 -2.09 -15.44 10.03
N LYS A 100 -2.25 -16.76 9.92
CA LYS A 100 -3.29 -17.37 9.08
C LYS A 100 -4.69 -16.96 9.55
N SER A 101 -4.95 -17.02 10.86
CA SER A 101 -6.21 -16.57 11.43
C SER A 101 -6.47 -15.07 11.20
N MET A 102 -5.43 -14.25 11.30
CA MET A 102 -5.52 -12.81 10.98
C MET A 102 -5.93 -12.60 9.52
N VAL A 103 -5.27 -13.28 8.58
CA VAL A 103 -5.58 -13.16 7.15
C VAL A 103 -6.99 -13.66 6.85
N ASP A 104 -7.40 -14.80 7.44
CA ASP A 104 -8.77 -15.31 7.30
C ASP A 104 -9.80 -14.31 7.83
N GLY A 105 -9.51 -13.65 8.96
CA GLY A 105 -10.35 -12.59 9.52
C GLY A 105 -10.45 -11.38 8.60
N ILE A 106 -9.33 -10.93 8.01
CA ILE A 106 -9.30 -9.82 7.05
C ILE A 106 -10.15 -10.13 5.81
N VAL A 107 -10.00 -11.34 5.26
CA VAL A 107 -10.81 -11.79 4.12
C VAL A 107 -12.29 -11.89 4.50
N ALA A 108 -12.60 -12.47 5.66
CA ALA A 108 -13.97 -12.58 6.18
C ALA A 108 -14.63 -11.22 6.47
N ALA A 109 -13.84 -10.20 6.87
CA ALA A 109 -14.31 -8.83 7.01
C ALA A 109 -14.66 -8.16 5.69
N GLY A 110 -14.33 -8.78 4.55
CA GLY A 110 -14.70 -8.31 3.20
C GLY A 110 -13.66 -7.42 2.52
N TRP A 111 -12.46 -7.26 3.08
CA TRP A 111 -11.38 -6.52 2.44
C TRP A 111 -11.00 -7.15 1.09
N LYS A 112 -10.82 -6.33 0.09
CA LYS A 112 -10.45 -6.71 -1.29
C LYS A 112 -8.97 -6.43 -1.56
N PHE A 113 -8.09 -6.91 -0.69
CA PHE A 113 -6.66 -6.86 -0.92
C PHE A 113 -6.23 -7.90 -1.94
N ASN A 114 -5.40 -7.49 -2.90
CA ASN A 114 -4.80 -8.39 -3.89
C ASN A 114 -3.28 -8.47 -3.79
N PHE A 115 -2.67 -7.78 -2.83
CA PHE A 115 -1.27 -8.03 -2.45
C PHE A 115 -1.04 -7.76 -0.96
N VAL A 116 0.06 -8.29 -0.47
CA VAL A 116 0.57 -8.05 0.88
C VAL A 116 2.06 -7.68 0.81
N ARG A 117 2.44 -6.64 1.56
CA ARG A 117 3.85 -6.37 1.86
C ARG A 117 4.25 -7.18 3.08
N MET A 118 5.06 -8.20 2.85
CA MET A 118 5.49 -9.17 3.85
C MET A 118 6.90 -8.85 4.35
N HIS A 119 7.04 -8.62 5.64
CA HIS A 119 8.34 -8.40 6.25
C HIS A 119 9.04 -9.74 6.47
N LEU A 120 10.32 -9.83 6.13
CA LEU A 120 11.19 -10.89 6.62
C LEU A 120 11.69 -10.45 8.00
N ASP A 121 10.83 -10.55 9.01
CA ASP A 121 11.00 -9.93 10.34
C ASP A 121 12.34 -10.31 10.99
N PRO A 122 13.16 -9.35 11.44
CA PRO A 122 14.46 -9.58 12.05
C PRO A 122 14.42 -10.41 13.33
N TYR A 123 13.31 -10.45 14.05
CA TYR A 123 13.12 -11.35 15.20
C TYR A 123 13.53 -12.80 14.89
N TRP A 124 13.21 -13.29 13.69
CA TRP A 124 13.50 -14.66 13.28
C TRP A 124 14.92 -14.84 12.75
N SER A 125 15.49 -13.83 12.12
CA SER A 125 16.79 -13.91 11.45
C SER A 125 17.97 -13.46 12.30
N ASP A 126 17.75 -12.64 13.33
CA ASP A 126 18.80 -12.13 14.18
C ASP A 126 19.37 -13.18 15.13
N ASP A 127 20.65 -13.09 15.43
CA ASP A 127 21.30 -13.88 16.47
C ASP A 127 20.88 -13.38 17.86
N PRO A 128 20.16 -14.18 18.65
CA PRO A 128 19.68 -13.77 19.96
C PRO A 128 20.82 -13.58 20.98
N SER A 129 22.03 -14.09 20.72
CA SER A 129 23.19 -13.86 21.58
C SER A 129 23.79 -12.46 21.44
N MET A 130 23.46 -11.75 20.35
CA MET A 130 23.96 -10.41 20.04
C MET A 130 23.02 -9.28 20.52
N GLN A 131 22.35 -9.46 21.63
CA GLN A 131 21.37 -8.48 22.16
C GLN A 131 21.95 -7.10 22.52
N SER A 132 23.25 -7.01 22.75
CA SER A 132 23.94 -5.75 23.00
C SER A 132 24.15 -4.89 21.75
N VAL A 133 24.00 -5.46 20.58
CA VAL A 133 24.07 -4.73 19.31
C VAL A 133 22.73 -4.07 19.03
N ARG A 134 22.77 -2.84 18.54
CA ARG A 134 21.56 -2.06 18.29
C ARG A 134 20.57 -2.82 17.40
N TYR A 135 19.28 -2.73 17.76
CA TYR A 135 18.19 -3.49 17.13
C TYR A 135 18.05 -3.31 15.61
N GLU A 136 18.34 -2.12 15.10
CA GLU A 136 18.24 -1.81 13.66
C GLU A 136 19.40 -2.37 12.83
N GLY A 137 20.35 -3.02 13.52
CA GLY A 137 21.60 -3.45 12.89
C GLY A 137 21.46 -4.76 12.14
N HIS A 138 21.74 -4.72 10.85
CA HIS A 138 22.03 -5.88 10.03
C HIS A 138 23.22 -6.72 10.56
N GLU A 139 23.99 -6.19 11.52
CA GLU A 139 25.10 -6.88 12.19
C GLU A 139 24.65 -8.07 13.02
N ARG A 140 23.39 -8.10 13.46
CA ARG A 140 22.83 -9.23 14.20
C ARG A 140 22.36 -10.36 13.28
N PHE A 141 22.32 -10.14 11.98
CA PHE A 141 21.82 -11.10 11.01
C PHE A 141 22.61 -12.43 11.05
N SER A 142 21.87 -13.52 11.21
CA SER A 142 22.38 -14.88 11.13
C SER A 142 21.86 -15.57 9.88
N GLU A 143 22.74 -15.85 8.93
CA GLU A 143 22.41 -16.53 7.68
C GLU A 143 21.73 -17.88 7.92
N THR A 144 22.27 -18.68 8.87
CA THR A 144 21.72 -19.99 9.20
C THR A 144 20.30 -19.90 9.76
N ARG A 145 20.03 -18.90 10.62
CA ARG A 145 18.68 -18.66 11.13
C ARG A 145 17.75 -18.17 10.04
N PHE A 146 18.23 -17.26 9.20
CA PHE A 146 17.43 -16.74 8.10
C PHE A 146 17.03 -17.86 7.13
N GLN A 147 17.95 -18.73 6.72
CA GLN A 147 17.65 -19.89 5.88
C GLN A 147 16.63 -20.82 6.53
N LYS A 148 16.82 -21.12 7.83
CA LYS A 148 15.87 -21.93 8.59
C LYS A 148 14.45 -21.35 8.56
N TYR A 149 14.30 -20.09 8.94
CA TYR A 149 12.98 -19.48 9.05
C TYR A 149 12.40 -19.00 7.72
N LEU A 150 13.22 -18.83 6.70
CA LEU A 150 12.73 -18.71 5.33
C LEU A 150 11.93 -19.96 4.94
N GLU A 151 12.48 -21.15 5.20
CA GLU A 151 11.82 -22.42 4.91
C GLU A 151 10.63 -22.71 5.83
N GLU A 152 10.78 -22.51 7.15
CA GLU A 152 9.82 -22.95 8.14
C GLU A 152 8.66 -21.96 8.36
N LEU A 153 8.88 -20.66 8.09
CA LEU A 153 7.92 -19.59 8.39
C LEU A 153 7.56 -18.71 7.18
N PHE A 154 8.56 -18.07 6.56
CA PHE A 154 8.27 -17.03 5.57
C PHE A 154 7.70 -17.61 4.28
N VAL A 155 8.24 -18.71 3.78
CA VAL A 155 7.71 -19.39 2.59
C VAL A 155 6.31 -19.96 2.84
N PRO A 156 6.03 -20.71 3.92
CA PRO A 156 4.67 -21.15 4.23
C PRO A 156 3.67 -20.01 4.41
N MET A 157 4.13 -18.85 4.88
CA MET A 157 3.27 -17.67 5.01
C MET A 157 2.99 -17.03 3.65
N ALA A 158 3.99 -16.92 2.78
CA ALA A 158 3.82 -16.45 1.41
C ALA A 158 2.85 -17.33 0.61
N GLU A 159 3.02 -18.65 0.67
CA GLU A 159 2.10 -19.62 0.05
C GLU A 159 0.67 -19.45 0.57
N TYR A 160 0.52 -19.14 1.85
CA TYR A 160 -0.80 -18.89 2.43
C TYR A 160 -1.47 -17.63 1.88
N PHE A 161 -0.74 -16.52 1.75
CA PHE A 161 -1.25 -15.29 1.11
C PHE A 161 -1.66 -15.55 -0.34
N ILE A 162 -0.82 -16.26 -1.10
CA ILE A 162 -1.11 -16.62 -2.49
C ILE A 162 -2.40 -17.46 -2.56
N SER A 163 -2.59 -18.41 -1.66
CA SER A 163 -3.81 -19.21 -1.59
C SER A 163 -5.08 -18.40 -1.29
N LYS A 164 -4.93 -17.17 -0.78
CA LYS A 164 -6.02 -16.21 -0.55
C LYS A 164 -6.19 -15.19 -1.69
N GLY A 165 -5.49 -15.37 -2.80
CA GLY A 165 -5.59 -14.50 -3.97
C GLY A 165 -4.72 -13.24 -3.89
N MET A 166 -3.63 -13.25 -3.12
CA MET A 166 -2.76 -12.09 -2.91
C MET A 166 -1.35 -12.33 -3.43
N TYR A 167 -0.83 -11.42 -4.23
CA TYR A 167 0.60 -11.35 -4.52
C TYR A 167 1.39 -11.00 -3.26
N VAL A 168 2.64 -11.43 -3.19
CA VAL A 168 3.50 -11.19 -2.03
C VAL A 168 4.68 -10.31 -2.43
N VAL A 169 4.83 -9.16 -1.77
CA VAL A 169 6.02 -8.31 -1.87
C VAL A 169 6.86 -8.53 -0.61
N MET A 170 7.97 -9.24 -0.77
CA MET A 170 8.91 -9.49 0.33
C MET A 170 9.90 -8.33 0.47
N ARG A 171 10.09 -7.84 1.68
CA ARG A 171 11.16 -6.89 2.01
C ARG A 171 12.17 -7.51 2.97
N PRO A 172 13.46 -7.08 2.93
CA PRO A 172 14.51 -7.67 3.77
C PRO A 172 14.28 -7.40 5.26
N PRO A 173 14.97 -8.14 6.15
CA PRO A 173 14.89 -7.90 7.59
C PRO A 173 15.40 -6.51 7.97
N GLY A 174 14.65 -5.83 8.85
CA GLY A 174 15.04 -4.54 9.41
C GLY A 174 14.88 -3.34 8.48
N VAL A 175 15.47 -2.24 8.87
CA VAL A 175 15.48 -0.97 8.14
C VAL A 175 16.91 -0.62 7.74
N CYS A 176 17.06 0.25 6.74
CA CYS A 176 18.37 0.75 6.36
C CYS A 176 18.99 1.55 7.51
N PRO A 177 20.27 1.31 7.88
CA PRO A 177 20.91 2.04 8.97
C PRO A 177 21.07 3.52 8.61
N ALA A 178 20.54 4.39 9.46
CA ALA A 178 20.53 5.84 9.25
C ALA A 178 21.11 6.63 10.42
N ASP A 179 21.03 6.07 11.62
CA ASP A 179 21.47 6.74 12.85
C ASP A 179 22.92 6.40 13.20
N ALA A 180 23.51 7.21 14.09
CA ALA A 180 24.88 6.97 14.53
C ALA A 180 25.10 5.52 15.02
N PRO A 181 26.21 4.87 14.64
CA PRO A 181 27.41 5.47 14.04
C PRO A 181 27.34 5.69 12.51
N TYR A 182 26.24 5.33 11.86
CA TYR A 182 26.09 5.46 10.41
C TYR A 182 25.76 6.90 10.01
N GLN A 183 26.33 7.34 8.90
CA GLN A 183 25.97 8.61 8.26
C GLN A 183 25.05 8.39 7.05
N GLY A 184 24.95 7.16 6.59
CA GLY A 184 24.24 6.69 5.41
C GLY A 184 24.91 5.43 4.89
N ILE A 185 24.50 4.99 3.72
CA ILE A 185 25.07 3.82 3.04
C ILE A 185 26.19 4.22 2.07
N GLU A 186 27.08 3.28 1.74
CA GLU A 186 28.08 3.45 0.68
C GLU A 186 28.34 2.13 -0.04
N ILE A 187 28.81 2.21 -1.29
CA ILE A 187 29.10 1.03 -2.11
C ILE A 187 30.12 0.15 -1.41
N GLY A 188 29.79 -1.13 -1.24
CA GLY A 188 30.65 -2.13 -0.60
C GLY A 188 30.57 -2.16 0.93
N ASP A 189 29.68 -1.37 1.54
CA ASP A 189 29.47 -1.37 2.99
C ASP A 189 28.86 -2.68 3.52
N THR A 190 28.81 -2.81 4.83
CA THR A 190 28.28 -4.01 5.50
C THR A 190 26.79 -4.21 5.22
N TYR A 191 26.03 -3.14 5.04
CA TYR A 191 24.61 -3.22 4.72
C TYR A 191 24.37 -3.72 3.29
N GLN A 192 25.15 -3.27 2.30
CA GLN A 192 25.08 -3.83 0.94
C GLN A 192 25.43 -5.32 0.92
N GLN A 193 26.48 -5.73 1.67
CA GLN A 193 26.85 -7.14 1.77
C GLN A 193 25.75 -7.98 2.42
N PHE A 194 25.08 -7.44 3.43
CA PHE A 194 23.89 -8.06 4.02
C PHE A 194 22.76 -8.23 3.00
N LEU A 195 22.40 -7.18 2.26
CA LEU A 195 21.34 -7.24 1.24
C LEU A 195 21.67 -8.24 0.12
N LEU A 196 22.93 -8.25 -0.36
CA LEU A 196 23.40 -9.22 -1.36
C LEU A 196 23.21 -10.65 -0.86
N LYS A 197 23.50 -10.91 0.41
CA LYS A 197 23.35 -12.22 1.03
C LYS A 197 21.87 -12.61 1.19
N VAL A 198 21.04 -11.71 1.71
CA VAL A 198 19.59 -11.94 1.85
C VAL A 198 18.97 -12.28 0.50
N TRP A 199 19.23 -11.46 -0.51
CA TRP A 199 18.61 -11.64 -1.82
C TRP A 199 19.19 -12.82 -2.61
N ASP A 200 20.45 -13.21 -2.36
CA ASP A 200 20.98 -14.44 -2.93
C ASP A 200 20.24 -15.68 -2.38
N ILE A 201 20.00 -15.73 -1.07
CA ILE A 201 19.26 -16.81 -0.43
C ILE A 201 17.81 -16.86 -0.94
N VAL A 202 17.11 -15.72 -0.90
CA VAL A 202 15.67 -15.64 -1.27
C VAL A 202 15.47 -15.97 -2.75
N SER A 203 16.30 -15.39 -3.64
CA SER A 203 16.16 -15.57 -5.09
C SER A 203 16.54 -16.96 -5.61
N GLN A 204 17.24 -17.76 -4.82
CA GLN A 204 17.56 -19.15 -5.13
C GLN A 204 16.52 -20.14 -4.59
N HIS A 205 15.70 -19.73 -3.63
CA HIS A 205 14.76 -20.62 -2.96
C HIS A 205 13.77 -21.25 -3.96
N PRO A 206 13.62 -22.59 -4.02
CA PRO A 206 12.87 -23.29 -5.09
C PRO A 206 11.42 -22.82 -5.24
N LYS A 207 10.75 -22.44 -4.14
CA LYS A 207 9.35 -21.98 -4.14
C LYS A 207 9.18 -20.49 -4.44
N LEU A 208 10.27 -19.70 -4.37
CA LEU A 208 10.26 -18.26 -4.62
C LEU A 208 10.86 -17.89 -5.97
N LYS A 209 11.86 -18.65 -6.41
CA LYS A 209 12.59 -18.45 -7.66
C LYS A 209 11.64 -18.56 -8.87
N ASN A 210 11.55 -17.46 -9.64
CA ASN A 210 10.65 -17.34 -10.79
C ASN A 210 9.17 -17.58 -10.47
N ASN A 211 8.78 -17.51 -9.20
CA ASN A 211 7.40 -17.49 -8.81
C ASN A 211 6.82 -16.11 -9.11
N THR A 212 5.90 -16.03 -10.09
CA THR A 212 5.33 -14.77 -10.58
C THR A 212 4.41 -14.10 -9.57
N ASP A 213 4.02 -14.83 -8.50
CA ASP A 213 3.17 -14.32 -7.42
C ASP A 213 3.99 -13.66 -6.30
N VAL A 214 5.33 -13.72 -6.42
CA VAL A 214 6.27 -13.18 -5.42
C VAL A 214 7.18 -12.13 -6.04
N MET A 215 7.27 -10.99 -5.39
CA MET A 215 8.06 -9.81 -5.77
C MET A 215 9.03 -9.45 -4.63
N PHE A 216 10.08 -8.70 -4.93
CA PHE A 216 11.11 -8.33 -3.96
C PHE A 216 11.24 -6.81 -3.86
N GLU A 217 11.10 -6.25 -2.67
CA GLU A 217 11.43 -4.86 -2.34
C GLU A 217 12.84 -4.83 -1.75
N LEU A 218 13.79 -4.19 -2.43
CA LEU A 218 15.22 -4.46 -2.23
C LEU A 218 15.78 -3.99 -0.89
N ALA A 219 15.27 -2.92 -0.33
CA ALA A 219 15.63 -2.40 1.00
C ALA A 219 14.49 -1.57 1.57
N ASN A 220 14.52 -1.31 2.89
CA ASN A 220 13.56 -0.45 3.55
C ASN A 220 14.24 0.86 3.97
N GLU A 221 13.76 1.96 3.45
CA GLU A 221 14.07 3.34 3.87
C GLU A 221 15.55 3.75 3.84
N PRO A 222 16.25 3.63 2.70
CA PRO A 222 17.54 4.29 2.57
C PRO A 222 17.40 5.80 2.78
N VAL A 223 18.26 6.38 3.65
CA VAL A 223 18.16 7.80 4.00
C VAL A 223 19.14 8.63 3.18
N ARG A 224 20.41 8.26 3.22
CA ARG A 224 21.51 8.97 2.55
C ARG A 224 22.52 7.98 2.00
N ILE A 225 23.17 8.36 0.91
CA ILE A 225 24.29 7.61 0.35
C ILE A 225 25.48 8.53 0.18
N LYS A 226 26.68 7.97 0.29
CA LYS A 226 27.91 8.66 -0.03
C LYS A 226 27.99 8.92 -1.53
N GLY A 227 28.06 10.18 -1.91
CA GLY A 227 28.16 10.63 -3.30
C GLY A 227 29.56 10.44 -3.88
N THR A 228 29.70 10.75 -5.18
CA THR A 228 31.01 10.70 -5.89
C THR A 228 32.01 11.72 -5.37
N ASP A 229 31.56 12.75 -4.68
CA ASP A 229 32.37 13.75 -3.99
C ASP A 229 32.79 13.38 -2.56
N GLY A 230 32.35 12.20 -2.10
CA GLY A 230 32.61 11.69 -0.75
C GLY A 230 31.67 12.21 0.33
N THR A 231 30.71 13.08 0.01
CA THR A 231 29.71 13.58 0.96
C THR A 231 28.49 12.66 1.03
N TYR A 232 27.82 12.64 2.19
CA TYR A 232 26.55 11.92 2.33
C TYR A 232 25.36 12.82 2.04
N GLY A 233 24.45 12.36 1.19
CA GLY A 233 23.25 13.11 0.83
C GLY A 233 22.15 12.24 0.25
N SER A 234 20.99 12.84 0.04
CA SER A 234 19.79 12.18 -0.48
C SER A 234 19.29 12.75 -1.81
N SER A 235 20.02 13.71 -2.37
CA SER A 235 19.70 14.35 -3.64
C SER A 235 21.02 14.70 -4.35
N GLY A 236 20.95 15.04 -5.60
CA GLY A 236 22.14 15.39 -6.40
C GLY A 236 22.67 14.21 -7.23
N ASP A 237 23.29 14.57 -8.32
CA ASP A 237 23.71 13.63 -9.37
C ASP A 237 24.69 12.55 -8.86
N GLY A 238 25.72 12.98 -8.09
CA GLY A 238 26.72 12.06 -7.56
C GLY A 238 26.17 11.04 -6.55
N HIS A 239 25.12 11.42 -5.79
CA HIS A 239 24.44 10.51 -4.88
C HIS A 239 23.62 9.46 -5.66
N PHE A 240 22.86 9.88 -6.67
CA PHE A 240 22.07 8.95 -7.48
C PHE A 240 22.94 8.05 -8.38
N LYS A 241 24.09 8.54 -8.83
CA LYS A 241 25.06 7.71 -9.54
C LYS A 241 25.54 6.54 -8.66
N ASN A 242 25.88 6.83 -7.41
CA ASN A 242 26.32 5.77 -6.47
C ASN A 242 25.14 4.91 -6.01
N LEU A 243 23.94 5.48 -5.86
CA LEU A 243 22.73 4.72 -5.52
C LEU A 243 22.37 3.71 -6.63
N GLN A 244 22.47 4.13 -7.88
CA GLN A 244 22.29 3.25 -9.02
C GLN A 244 23.26 2.07 -8.97
N LEU A 245 24.56 2.32 -8.79
CA LEU A 245 25.57 1.25 -8.68
C LEU A 245 25.31 0.33 -7.47
N TYR A 246 24.88 0.90 -6.36
CA TYR A 246 24.55 0.16 -5.14
C TYR A 246 23.43 -0.84 -5.36
N PHE A 247 22.30 -0.41 -5.90
CA PHE A 247 21.15 -1.28 -6.13
C PHE A 247 21.28 -2.11 -7.40
N GLN A 248 22.04 -1.65 -8.41
CA GLN A 248 22.35 -2.48 -9.57
C GLN A 248 23.06 -3.76 -9.18
N ALA A 249 24.04 -3.70 -8.28
CA ALA A 249 24.75 -4.89 -7.80
C ALA A 249 23.78 -5.91 -7.15
N ILE A 250 22.76 -5.44 -6.43
CA ILE A 250 21.75 -6.29 -5.81
C ILE A 250 20.81 -6.88 -6.88
N VAL A 251 20.37 -6.07 -7.84
CA VAL A 251 19.56 -6.55 -8.97
C VAL A 251 20.33 -7.60 -9.78
N ASP A 252 21.59 -7.34 -10.11
CA ASP A 252 22.42 -8.28 -10.86
C ASP A 252 22.57 -9.60 -10.10
N LYS A 253 22.73 -9.54 -8.78
CA LYS A 253 22.79 -10.74 -7.94
C LYS A 253 21.49 -11.55 -8.03
N ILE A 254 20.34 -10.91 -7.92
CA ILE A 254 19.02 -11.55 -8.09
C ILE A 254 18.89 -12.15 -9.49
N ARG A 255 19.33 -11.43 -10.52
CA ARG A 255 19.22 -11.85 -11.93
C ARG A 255 20.10 -13.04 -12.29
N THR A 256 21.12 -13.34 -11.50
CA THR A 256 21.83 -14.63 -11.63
C THR A 256 20.94 -15.83 -11.31
N ASN A 257 19.89 -15.62 -10.51
CA ASN A 257 19.03 -16.68 -9.98
C ASN A 257 17.62 -16.70 -10.59
N CYS A 258 16.95 -15.53 -10.73
CA CYS A 258 15.54 -15.45 -11.09
C CYS A 258 15.15 -14.16 -11.84
N ARG A 259 13.87 -14.11 -12.31
CA ARG A 259 13.28 -12.99 -13.04
C ARG A 259 12.08 -12.36 -12.32
N ASN A 260 11.92 -12.61 -11.03
CA ASN A 260 10.88 -11.99 -10.22
C ASN A 260 10.90 -10.46 -10.36
N ILE A 261 9.75 -9.82 -10.23
CA ILE A 261 9.65 -8.36 -10.18
C ILE A 261 10.40 -7.85 -8.96
N VAL A 262 11.21 -6.80 -9.16
CA VAL A 262 11.93 -6.10 -8.08
C VAL A 262 11.46 -4.67 -7.97
N TRP A 263 11.33 -4.19 -6.74
CA TRP A 263 10.96 -2.84 -6.39
C TRP A 263 12.15 -2.14 -5.75
N VAL A 264 12.68 -1.12 -6.44
CA VAL A 264 13.89 -0.41 -6.04
C VAL A 264 13.53 0.78 -5.16
N PRO A 265 14.13 0.94 -3.98
CA PRO A 265 13.89 2.08 -3.12
C PRO A 265 14.67 3.32 -3.58
N GLY A 266 14.14 4.51 -3.22
CA GLY A 266 14.85 5.77 -3.32
C GLY A 266 15.57 6.15 -2.02
N LEU A 267 16.08 7.38 -1.97
CA LEU A 267 16.68 7.99 -0.77
C LEU A 267 15.64 8.78 0.03
N ALA A 268 16.10 9.45 1.11
CA ALA A 268 15.27 10.27 1.99
C ALA A 268 14.02 9.50 2.49
N TYR A 269 14.23 8.33 3.07
CA TYR A 269 13.16 7.42 3.51
C TYR A 269 12.21 7.03 2.38
N GLN A 270 12.75 6.65 1.22
CA GLN A 270 12.00 6.29 0.01
C GLN A 270 11.06 7.38 -0.52
N SER A 271 11.48 8.65 -0.48
CA SER A 271 10.75 9.78 -1.06
C SER A 271 11.50 10.52 -2.16
N SER A 272 12.80 10.30 -2.34
CA SER A 272 13.65 10.97 -3.34
C SER A 272 14.04 10.03 -4.47
N TYR A 273 13.62 10.34 -5.71
CA TYR A 273 13.75 9.45 -6.87
C TYR A 273 14.24 10.14 -8.15
N ALA A 274 14.17 11.46 -8.23
CA ALA A 274 14.37 12.19 -9.48
C ALA A 274 15.65 11.82 -10.22
N GLY A 275 16.74 11.57 -9.50
CA GLY A 275 18.03 11.22 -10.09
C GLY A 275 18.08 9.86 -10.80
N TYR A 276 17.14 8.95 -10.52
CA TYR A 276 17.03 7.70 -11.29
C TYR A 276 16.58 7.92 -12.74
N ALA A 277 16.03 9.08 -13.08
CA ALA A 277 15.74 9.40 -14.46
C ALA A 277 17.01 9.47 -15.32
N THR A 278 18.13 9.91 -14.72
CA THR A 278 19.46 10.00 -15.35
C THR A 278 20.28 8.74 -15.10
N HIS A 279 20.24 8.22 -13.87
CA HIS A 279 21.00 7.05 -13.43
C HIS A 279 20.06 5.85 -13.26
N ARG A 280 19.62 5.25 -14.37
CA ARG A 280 18.64 4.17 -14.38
C ARG A 280 19.22 2.86 -13.87
N ILE A 281 18.40 2.10 -13.16
CA ILE A 281 18.67 0.69 -12.91
C ILE A 281 18.39 -0.08 -14.20
N GLU A 282 19.33 -0.90 -14.61
CA GLU A 282 19.25 -1.68 -15.84
C GLU A 282 18.66 -3.08 -15.59
N GLY A 283 17.89 -3.56 -16.54
CA GLY A 283 17.28 -4.90 -16.48
C GLY A 283 15.78 -4.88 -16.76
N GLU A 284 15.18 -6.06 -16.66
CA GLU A 284 13.75 -6.29 -16.85
C GLU A 284 13.03 -6.44 -15.52
N ASN A 285 11.71 -6.25 -15.50
CA ASN A 285 10.86 -6.41 -14.32
C ASN A 285 11.32 -5.54 -13.12
N ILE A 286 11.60 -4.26 -13.38
CA ILE A 286 12.04 -3.29 -12.38
C ILE A 286 11.00 -2.20 -12.21
N GLY A 287 10.51 -1.99 -10.99
CA GLY A 287 9.68 -0.87 -10.55
C GLY A 287 10.30 -0.17 -9.34
N PHE A 288 9.63 0.87 -8.83
CA PHE A 288 10.12 1.64 -7.69
C PHE A 288 9.14 1.56 -6.52
N ALA A 289 9.68 1.25 -5.32
CA ALA A 289 8.93 1.25 -4.08
C ALA A 289 9.03 2.63 -3.41
N VAL A 290 7.89 3.26 -3.11
CA VAL A 290 7.80 4.63 -2.61
C VAL A 290 7.13 4.64 -1.23
N HIS A 291 7.66 5.45 -0.32
CA HIS A 291 7.01 5.82 0.93
C HIS A 291 6.56 7.28 0.84
N CYS A 292 5.28 7.53 1.07
CA CYS A 292 4.73 8.87 0.98
C CYS A 292 3.75 9.16 2.11
N TYR A 293 4.32 9.54 3.25
CA TYR A 293 3.52 9.98 4.37
C TYR A 293 3.01 11.42 4.17
N PRO A 294 1.84 11.78 4.72
CA PRO A 294 1.42 13.17 4.82
C PRO A 294 2.49 14.02 5.53
N GLY A 295 2.61 15.27 5.12
CA GLY A 295 3.72 16.13 5.52
C GLY A 295 4.96 16.01 4.62
N TRP A 296 5.10 14.92 3.86
CA TRP A 296 6.12 14.81 2.81
C TRP A 296 5.87 15.83 1.70
N TYR A 297 6.93 16.29 1.10
CA TYR A 297 6.89 17.34 0.05
C TYR A 297 6.30 18.67 0.54
N GLY A 298 6.34 18.92 1.88
CA GLY A 298 5.79 20.14 2.46
C GLY A 298 4.27 20.21 2.44
N SER A 299 3.59 19.07 2.51
CA SER A 299 2.13 18.99 2.44
C SER A 299 1.51 18.48 3.73
N ASP A 300 0.37 19.07 4.09
CA ASP A 300 -0.59 18.49 5.02
C ASP A 300 -1.99 18.75 4.47
N ALA A 301 -2.72 17.71 4.17
CA ALA A 301 -4.00 17.80 3.49
C ALA A 301 -5.12 18.43 4.34
N GLU A 302 -4.97 18.46 5.65
CA GLU A 302 -5.95 19.06 6.55
C GLU A 302 -5.68 20.53 6.88
N GLN A 303 -4.53 21.06 6.48
CA GLN A 303 -4.09 22.38 6.91
C GLN A 303 -3.65 23.25 5.73
N ASP A 304 -4.52 24.15 5.34
CA ASP A 304 -4.24 25.16 4.32
C ASP A 304 -3.36 26.31 4.86
N SER A 305 -3.16 26.36 6.18
CA SER A 305 -2.53 27.48 6.87
C SER A 305 -1.01 27.39 7.04
N GLY A 306 -0.37 26.31 6.60
CA GLY A 306 1.06 26.08 6.82
C GLY A 306 1.42 25.46 8.16
N GLU A 307 0.45 25.05 8.93
CA GLU A 307 0.65 24.41 10.24
C GLU A 307 0.79 22.89 10.15
N GLY A 308 0.92 22.35 8.95
CA GLY A 308 1.02 20.93 8.68
C GLY A 308 2.29 20.29 9.26
N ILE A 309 2.22 19.00 9.53
CA ILE A 309 3.38 18.25 10.01
C ILE A 309 4.42 18.14 8.90
N GLY A 310 5.65 18.58 9.23
CA GLY A 310 6.74 18.62 8.28
C GLY A 310 6.61 19.68 7.21
N SER A 311 5.54 20.49 7.24
CA SER A 311 5.35 21.62 6.34
C SER A 311 5.47 22.94 7.07
N SER A 312 6.40 23.77 6.64
CA SER A 312 6.49 25.17 7.08
C SER A 312 5.62 26.13 6.25
N THR A 313 5.03 25.64 5.17
CA THR A 313 4.35 26.46 4.17
C THR A 313 2.90 26.09 3.93
N GLY A 314 2.42 25.00 4.52
CA GLY A 314 1.12 24.42 4.20
C GLY A 314 1.08 23.90 2.78
N GLY A 315 0.01 24.16 2.09
CA GLY A 315 -0.13 23.85 0.68
C GLY A 315 -0.82 22.54 0.39
N GLY A 316 -1.22 21.81 1.42
CA GLY A 316 -2.11 20.67 1.28
C GLY A 316 -1.80 19.76 0.09
N TYR A 317 -2.81 19.47 -0.68
CA TYR A 317 -2.75 18.59 -1.83
C TYR A 317 -1.83 19.08 -2.95
N GLU A 318 -1.86 20.36 -3.28
CA GLU A 318 -1.07 20.93 -4.37
C GLU A 318 0.43 20.85 -4.07
N ALA A 319 0.83 21.05 -2.82
CA ALA A 319 2.22 20.89 -2.40
C ALA A 319 2.66 19.43 -2.49
N PHE A 320 1.82 18.49 -2.04
CA PHE A 320 2.07 17.07 -2.20
C PHE A 320 2.21 16.67 -3.66
N GLN A 321 1.31 17.12 -4.53
CA GLN A 321 1.35 16.81 -5.95
C GLN A 321 2.60 17.38 -6.63
N ARG A 322 2.95 18.66 -6.37
CA ARG A 322 4.18 19.25 -6.92
C ARG A 322 5.43 18.50 -6.48
N GLY A 323 5.51 18.12 -5.21
CA GLY A 323 6.63 17.35 -4.68
C GLY A 323 6.68 15.93 -5.24
N GLY A 324 5.55 15.27 -5.34
CA GLY A 324 5.42 13.95 -5.98
C GLY A 324 5.84 14.01 -7.46
N ASP A 325 5.36 15.01 -8.21
CA ASP A 325 5.75 15.22 -9.61
C ASP A 325 7.25 15.47 -9.76
N ALA A 326 7.85 16.24 -8.84
CA ALA A 326 9.27 16.54 -8.89
C ALA A 326 10.16 15.34 -8.55
N GLN A 327 9.74 14.49 -7.61
CA GLN A 327 10.54 13.37 -7.12
C GLN A 327 10.15 12.04 -7.76
N VAL A 328 8.88 11.68 -7.80
CA VAL A 328 8.39 10.39 -8.29
C VAL A 328 8.02 10.46 -9.78
N GLY A 329 7.49 11.56 -10.25
CA GLY A 329 7.11 11.77 -11.65
C GLY A 329 8.17 11.36 -12.67
N PRO A 330 9.47 11.74 -12.50
CA PRO A 330 10.53 11.35 -13.42
C PRO A 330 10.72 9.83 -13.56
N VAL A 331 10.52 9.05 -12.52
CA VAL A 331 10.61 7.56 -12.58
C VAL A 331 9.28 6.94 -13.01
N ALA A 332 8.16 7.50 -12.60
CA ALA A 332 6.83 7.06 -13.02
C ALA A 332 6.61 7.22 -14.54
N ALA A 333 7.41 8.04 -15.20
CA ALA A 333 7.37 8.19 -16.65
C ALA A 333 7.83 6.94 -17.41
N PHE A 334 8.63 6.06 -16.81
CA PHE A 334 9.20 4.89 -17.48
C PHE A 334 9.07 3.57 -16.70
N ALA A 335 8.67 3.58 -15.44
CA ALA A 335 8.50 2.39 -14.61
C ALA A 335 7.24 2.47 -13.75
N PRO A 336 6.64 1.35 -13.32
CA PRO A 336 5.55 1.38 -12.36
C PRO A 336 6.05 1.73 -10.96
N ILE A 337 5.12 2.31 -10.18
CA ILE A 337 5.33 2.70 -8.79
C ILE A 337 4.52 1.77 -7.89
N MET A 338 5.11 1.39 -6.77
CA MET A 338 4.40 0.74 -5.67
C MET A 338 4.61 1.55 -4.40
N VAL A 339 3.54 2.12 -3.87
CA VAL A 339 3.58 2.78 -2.57
C VAL A 339 3.47 1.72 -1.49
N THR A 340 4.59 1.46 -0.81
CA THR A 340 4.73 0.39 0.17
C THR A 340 4.61 0.86 1.61
N GLU A 341 4.60 2.17 1.84
CA GLU A 341 4.19 2.79 3.11
C GLU A 341 3.49 4.12 2.87
N ILE A 342 2.34 4.27 3.52
CA ILE A 342 1.54 5.50 3.55
C ILE A 342 0.62 5.47 4.77
N ASP A 343 0.53 6.59 5.49
CA ASP A 343 -0.32 6.72 6.67
C ASP A 343 -1.65 7.38 6.31
N TRP A 344 -2.73 6.87 6.87
CA TRP A 344 -4.08 7.25 6.51
C TRP A 344 -4.93 7.76 7.68
N ALA A 345 -4.41 7.71 8.90
CA ALA A 345 -5.19 8.14 10.05
C ALA A 345 -5.41 9.66 10.04
N PRO A 346 -6.64 10.14 10.24
CA PRO A 346 -6.89 11.55 10.50
C PRO A 346 -6.15 12.01 11.76
N LYS A 347 -5.72 13.28 11.79
CA LYS A 347 -5.00 13.85 12.93
C LYS A 347 -5.69 13.64 14.28
N LYS A 348 -7.01 13.69 14.33
CA LYS A 348 -7.79 13.42 15.55
C LYS A 348 -7.58 12.02 16.14
N TYR A 349 -7.02 11.08 15.37
CA TYR A 349 -6.74 9.70 15.78
C TYR A 349 -5.24 9.39 15.91
N ASP A 350 -4.42 10.42 15.93
CA ASP A 350 -2.97 10.35 15.97
C ASP A 350 -2.42 9.40 17.03
N ALA A 351 -2.94 9.50 18.26
CA ALA A 351 -2.53 8.63 19.36
C ALA A 351 -2.82 7.14 19.09
N THR A 352 -3.80 6.82 18.26
CA THR A 352 -4.18 5.44 17.92
C THR A 352 -3.21 4.82 16.92
N TRP A 353 -2.77 5.60 15.94
CA TRP A 353 -1.86 5.15 14.89
C TRP A 353 -0.38 5.40 15.22
N GLY A 354 -0.09 6.28 16.19
CA GLY A 354 1.26 6.68 16.54
C GLY A 354 1.94 7.57 15.49
N LYS A 355 1.16 8.07 14.53
CA LYS A 355 1.55 9.04 13.51
C LYS A 355 0.55 10.15 13.49
N SER A 356 1.05 11.35 13.32
CA SER A 356 0.17 12.48 13.30
C SER A 356 -0.23 12.77 11.90
N ILE A 357 -1.13 12.28 11.27
CA ILE A 357 -1.61 12.84 10.17
C ILE A 357 -2.35 12.19 9.18
N THR A 358 -3.41 12.60 8.79
CA THR A 358 -3.76 12.56 7.39
C THR A 358 -5.05 13.15 7.14
N GLY A 359 -5.29 13.81 6.19
CA GLY A 359 -6.58 14.23 5.77
C GLY A 359 -7.62 13.13 5.81
N THR A 360 -8.83 13.53 5.78
CA THR A 360 -9.94 12.59 5.65
C THR A 360 -9.80 11.76 4.38
N ALA A 361 -10.19 10.51 4.44
CA ALA A 361 -10.28 9.65 3.28
C ALA A 361 -11.59 9.86 2.50
N GLY A 362 -12.31 10.96 2.75
CA GLY A 362 -13.57 11.31 2.10
C GLY A 362 -13.39 11.99 0.74
N ALA A 363 -14.35 12.85 0.38
CA ALA A 363 -14.35 13.57 -0.91
C ALA A 363 -13.19 14.56 -1.06
N GLU A 364 -12.65 15.03 0.05
CA GLU A 364 -11.54 15.98 0.15
C GLU A 364 -10.46 15.44 1.09
N GLY A 365 -9.32 16.09 1.14
CA GLY A 365 -8.22 15.70 2.02
C GLY A 365 -7.17 14.82 1.34
N PHE A 366 -6.14 14.47 2.10
CA PHE A 366 -4.97 13.78 1.58
C PHE A 366 -5.31 12.43 0.92
N GLY A 367 -6.13 11.61 1.59
CA GLY A 367 -6.45 10.27 1.10
C GLY A 367 -7.18 10.30 -0.24
N ALA A 368 -8.21 11.14 -0.38
CA ALA A 368 -8.95 11.29 -1.64
C ALA A 368 -8.06 11.84 -2.76
N ASN A 369 -7.16 12.78 -2.43
CA ASN A 369 -6.22 13.35 -3.39
C ASN A 369 -5.16 12.34 -3.83
N PHE A 370 -4.67 11.51 -2.91
CA PHE A 370 -3.75 10.43 -3.25
C PHE A 370 -4.42 9.38 -4.15
N LYS A 371 -5.63 8.94 -3.79
CA LYS A 371 -6.43 8.03 -4.63
C LYS A 371 -6.58 8.59 -6.04
N TYR A 372 -6.91 9.88 -6.14
CA TYR A 372 -7.01 10.57 -7.41
C TYR A 372 -5.71 10.51 -8.23
N ILE A 373 -4.55 10.78 -7.63
CA ILE A 373 -3.25 10.70 -8.30
C ILE A 373 -2.99 9.26 -8.76
N ALA A 374 -3.18 8.29 -7.89
CA ALA A 374 -2.94 6.88 -8.18
C ALA A 374 -3.82 6.39 -9.34
N ASP A 375 -5.11 6.69 -9.31
CA ASP A 375 -6.07 6.28 -10.34
C ASP A 375 -5.76 6.92 -11.70
N ASN A 376 -5.39 8.20 -11.71
CA ASN A 376 -5.12 8.90 -12.97
C ASN A 376 -3.74 8.60 -13.56
N SER A 377 -2.76 8.22 -12.76
CA SER A 377 -1.43 7.85 -13.26
C SER A 377 -1.45 6.52 -14.02
N GLY A 378 -2.35 5.61 -13.64
CA GLY A 378 -2.53 4.29 -14.24
C GLY A 378 -1.36 3.33 -14.01
N ASN A 379 -0.38 3.71 -13.19
CA ASN A 379 0.82 2.90 -12.92
C ASN A 379 1.26 2.93 -11.45
N VAL A 380 0.35 3.23 -10.54
CA VAL A 380 0.60 3.24 -9.10
C VAL A 380 -0.19 2.13 -8.41
N SER A 381 0.53 1.17 -7.84
CA SER A 381 0.00 0.23 -6.86
C SER A 381 0.22 0.80 -5.46
N TRP A 382 -0.67 0.50 -4.51
CA TRP A 382 -0.54 1.05 -3.16
C TRP A 382 -1.26 0.20 -2.13
N LEU A 383 -0.96 0.44 -0.86
CA LEU A 383 -1.46 -0.38 0.24
C LEU A 383 -2.02 0.45 1.40
N PHE A 384 -2.76 -0.23 2.25
CA PHE A 384 -3.08 0.22 3.59
C PHE A 384 -1.92 -0.14 4.53
N PHE A 385 -1.14 0.87 4.92
CA PHE A 385 -0.06 0.67 5.87
C PHE A 385 -0.59 0.78 7.31
N THR A 386 -0.36 -0.24 8.11
CA THR A 386 -0.63 -0.22 9.54
C THR A 386 0.34 -1.12 10.29
N THR A 387 0.77 -0.66 11.45
CA THR A 387 1.56 -1.49 12.38
C THR A 387 0.70 -2.50 13.14
N ARG A 388 -0.61 -2.47 12.92
CA ARG A 388 -1.62 -3.27 13.64
C ARG A 388 -2.56 -3.98 12.67
N SER A 389 -2.00 -4.66 11.67
CA SER A 389 -2.79 -5.31 10.60
C SER A 389 -3.83 -6.32 11.10
N HIS A 390 -3.61 -6.93 12.28
CA HIS A 390 -4.58 -7.82 12.90
C HIS A 390 -5.93 -7.14 13.22
N GLU A 391 -5.95 -5.82 13.39
CA GLU A 391 -7.18 -5.08 13.69
C GLU A 391 -8.08 -4.92 12.46
N LEU A 392 -7.54 -5.08 11.25
CA LEU A 392 -8.34 -5.07 10.02
C LEU A 392 -9.37 -6.22 10.00
N ALA A 393 -9.06 -7.34 10.68
CA ALA A 393 -9.99 -8.45 10.84
C ALA A 393 -11.23 -8.10 11.71
N ALA A 394 -11.14 -7.06 12.52
CA ALA A 394 -12.23 -6.57 13.34
C ALA A 394 -13.13 -5.55 12.64
N PHE A 395 -12.75 -5.12 11.43
CA PHE A 395 -13.52 -4.14 10.67
C PHE A 395 -14.91 -4.69 10.31
N LYS A 396 -15.92 -3.84 10.42
CA LYS A 396 -17.29 -4.16 10.02
C LYS A 396 -17.83 -3.04 9.14
N ASP A 397 -18.41 -3.41 8.01
CA ASP A 397 -19.07 -2.48 7.09
C ASP A 397 -20.49 -2.10 7.60
N VAL A 398 -20.56 -1.69 8.86
CA VAL A 398 -21.80 -1.28 9.52
C VAL A 398 -21.56 0.03 10.26
N PRO A 399 -22.11 1.16 9.82
CA PRO A 399 -21.95 2.44 10.50
C PRO A 399 -22.38 2.38 11.97
N GLY A 400 -21.53 2.90 12.85
CA GLY A 400 -21.78 2.96 14.29
C GLY A 400 -21.47 1.67 15.08
N GLU A 401 -21.06 0.58 14.44
CA GLU A 401 -20.56 -0.57 15.18
C GLU A 401 -19.10 -0.36 15.62
N PRO A 402 -18.79 -0.56 16.93
CA PRO A 402 -17.46 -0.37 17.43
C PRO A 402 -16.50 -1.43 16.89
N GLY A 403 -15.33 -1.00 16.42
CA GLY A 403 -14.19 -1.84 16.12
C GLY A 403 -13.09 -1.67 17.17
N ASN A 404 -11.92 -2.28 16.95
CA ASN A 404 -10.74 -2.11 17.80
C ASN A 404 -10.14 -0.70 17.72
N TYR A 405 -10.33 -0.03 16.58
CA TYR A 405 -10.06 1.39 16.42
C TYR A 405 -11.32 2.21 16.66
N THR A 406 -11.23 3.27 17.40
CA THR A 406 -12.39 4.16 17.66
C THR A 406 -12.91 4.83 16.39
N PHE A 407 -12.05 5.04 15.40
CA PHE A 407 -12.40 5.66 14.12
C PHE A 407 -12.92 4.67 13.06
N LEU A 408 -12.99 3.37 13.35
CA LEU A 408 -13.61 2.41 12.43
C LEU A 408 -15.08 2.71 12.13
N ASN A 409 -15.70 3.51 12.97
CA ASN A 409 -17.08 3.95 12.80
C ASN A 409 -17.24 5.30 12.08
N ASP A 410 -16.14 5.95 11.75
CA ASP A 410 -16.14 7.26 11.12
C ASP A 410 -16.03 7.09 9.60
N PRO A 411 -17.11 7.33 8.83
CA PRO A 411 -17.11 7.14 7.38
C PRO A 411 -16.21 8.14 6.63
N GLU A 412 -15.80 9.23 7.28
CA GLU A 412 -14.87 10.21 6.73
C GLU A 412 -13.40 9.84 6.98
N ALA A 413 -13.15 8.80 7.78
CA ALA A 413 -11.81 8.40 8.17
C ALA A 413 -11.39 7.08 7.52
N CYS A 414 -10.09 6.90 7.40
CA CYS A 414 -9.50 5.60 7.17
C CYS A 414 -9.69 4.73 8.44
N PRO A 415 -9.98 3.42 8.35
CA PRO A 415 -9.97 2.61 7.14
C PRO A 415 -11.29 2.55 6.37
N TRP A 416 -12.33 3.25 6.81
CA TRP A 416 -13.66 3.15 6.22
C TRP A 416 -13.68 3.46 4.72
N ALA A 417 -13.17 4.62 4.30
CA ALA A 417 -13.15 4.99 2.89
C ALA A 417 -12.26 4.06 2.06
N MET A 418 -11.11 3.63 2.59
CA MET A 418 -10.23 2.69 1.89
C MET A 418 -10.87 1.33 1.67
N TYR A 419 -11.65 0.83 2.63
CA TYR A 419 -12.40 -0.40 2.46
C TYR A 419 -13.32 -0.33 1.24
N HIS A 420 -14.09 0.77 1.10
CA HIS A 420 -14.98 0.97 -0.03
C HIS A 420 -14.21 1.19 -1.34
N TRP A 421 -13.10 1.91 -1.32
CA TRP A 421 -12.25 2.09 -2.50
C TRP A 421 -11.67 0.77 -2.98
N PHE A 422 -11.22 -0.10 -2.08
CA PHE A 422 -10.66 -1.39 -2.46
C PHE A 422 -11.74 -2.35 -3.00
N LYS A 423 -12.97 -2.25 -2.50
CA LYS A 423 -14.12 -2.92 -3.12
C LYS A 423 -14.40 -2.38 -4.53
N GLU A 424 -14.36 -1.05 -4.69
CA GLU A 424 -14.54 -0.41 -5.99
C GLU A 424 -13.49 -0.88 -7.01
N TYR A 425 -12.23 -0.97 -6.61
CA TYR A 425 -11.17 -1.49 -7.49
C TYR A 425 -11.37 -2.96 -7.88
N ALA A 426 -11.86 -3.78 -6.97
CA ALA A 426 -12.05 -5.20 -7.21
C ALA A 426 -13.33 -5.51 -8.01
N ASP A 427 -14.42 -4.86 -7.66
CA ASP A 427 -15.76 -5.17 -8.16
C ASP A 427 -16.22 -4.19 -9.27
N GLY A 428 -15.50 -3.08 -9.45
CA GLY A 428 -15.89 -1.96 -10.32
C GLY A 428 -16.98 -1.08 -9.69
N VAL A 429 -17.18 0.09 -10.28
CA VAL A 429 -18.30 0.98 -9.92
C VAL A 429 -19.51 0.61 -10.76
N VAL A 430 -20.57 0.13 -10.12
CA VAL A 430 -21.83 -0.13 -10.81
C VAL A 430 -22.59 1.18 -10.98
N VAL A 431 -22.76 1.61 -12.21
CA VAL A 431 -23.55 2.78 -12.58
C VAL A 431 -24.86 2.30 -13.21
N ASN A 432 -25.96 2.59 -12.54
CA ASN A 432 -27.30 2.27 -13.05
C ASN A 432 -28.02 3.50 -13.62
N GLY A 433 -27.45 4.70 -13.41
CA GLY A 433 -27.99 5.97 -13.88
C GLY A 433 -27.43 6.40 -15.24
N GLU A 434 -28.09 7.39 -15.85
CA GLU A 434 -27.57 8.07 -17.04
C GLU A 434 -26.60 9.18 -16.66
N LEU A 435 -25.58 9.42 -17.50
CA LEU A 435 -24.63 10.51 -17.29
C LEU A 435 -25.36 11.86 -17.40
N GLU A 436 -25.47 12.59 -16.30
CA GLU A 436 -26.17 13.88 -16.25
C GLU A 436 -25.23 15.05 -16.58
N LYS A 437 -24.08 15.12 -15.94
CA LYS A 437 -23.15 16.25 -16.07
C LYS A 437 -21.71 15.87 -15.74
N LEU A 438 -20.80 16.78 -16.12
CA LEU A 438 -19.42 16.80 -15.64
C LEU A 438 -19.22 17.94 -14.65
N GLU A 439 -18.37 17.72 -13.66
CA GLU A 439 -17.95 18.74 -12.68
C GLU A 439 -16.43 18.71 -12.52
N LEU A 440 -15.83 19.83 -12.13
CA LEU A 440 -14.43 19.88 -11.69
C LEU A 440 -14.38 19.88 -10.16
N MET A 441 -13.62 18.95 -9.59
CA MET A 441 -13.41 18.91 -8.16
C MET A 441 -12.44 20.00 -7.72
N GLY A 442 -12.82 20.81 -6.73
CA GLY A 442 -11.95 21.83 -6.15
C GLY A 442 -11.69 23.04 -7.07
N GLN A 443 -12.47 23.19 -8.18
CA GLN A 443 -12.35 24.31 -9.09
C GLN A 443 -13.71 24.99 -9.29
N GLU A 444 -13.84 26.18 -8.77
CA GLU A 444 -15.00 27.03 -8.99
C GLU A 444 -14.61 28.25 -9.83
N GLY A 445 -15.35 28.48 -10.93
CA GLY A 445 -15.13 29.63 -11.80
C GLY A 445 -13.89 29.54 -12.69
N ASN A 446 -13.39 30.71 -13.11
CA ASN A 446 -12.25 30.83 -14.03
C ASN A 446 -10.93 30.54 -13.35
N LEU A 447 -10.04 29.81 -14.03
CA LEU A 447 -8.71 29.51 -13.54
C LEU A 447 -7.71 30.61 -13.94
N ARG A 448 -6.86 31.03 -13.01
CA ARG A 448 -5.74 31.94 -13.28
C ARG A 448 -4.42 31.26 -12.98
N LEU A 449 -3.53 31.23 -13.95
CA LEU A 449 -2.20 30.66 -13.84
C LEU A 449 -1.13 31.69 -14.13
N GLN A 450 -0.01 31.63 -13.43
CA GLN A 450 1.18 32.37 -13.86
C GLN A 450 1.86 31.64 -15.00
N MET A 451 2.49 32.33 -15.91
CA MET A 451 3.32 31.74 -16.96
C MET A 451 4.38 30.81 -16.35
N GLY A 452 4.49 29.60 -16.87
CA GLY A 452 5.30 28.51 -16.32
C GLY A 452 4.60 27.70 -15.20
N GLY A 453 3.45 28.15 -14.71
CA GLY A 453 2.67 27.42 -13.72
C GLY A 453 1.91 26.24 -14.32
N THR A 454 1.50 25.32 -13.47
CA THR A 454 0.72 24.14 -13.85
C THR A 454 -0.51 24.01 -12.98
N ASN A 455 -1.54 23.34 -13.51
CA ASN A 455 -2.72 22.92 -12.76
C ASN A 455 -3.17 21.56 -13.27
N TYR A 456 -3.79 20.76 -12.41
CA TYR A 456 -4.33 19.45 -12.75
C TYR A 456 -5.84 19.47 -12.60
N LEU A 457 -6.55 19.30 -13.69
CA LEU A 457 -8.00 19.18 -13.62
C LEU A 457 -8.40 17.83 -13.06
N LYS A 458 -9.43 17.83 -12.23
CA LYS A 458 -10.03 16.66 -11.62
C LYS A 458 -11.47 16.59 -12.06
N VAL A 459 -11.78 15.68 -12.98
CA VAL A 459 -13.09 15.59 -13.64
C VAL A 459 -13.95 14.53 -12.98
N LYS A 460 -15.12 14.94 -12.50
CA LYS A 460 -16.18 14.05 -12.01
C LYS A 460 -17.28 13.90 -13.07
N ALA A 461 -17.72 12.68 -13.29
CA ALA A 461 -18.97 12.36 -13.96
C ALA A 461 -20.06 12.10 -12.90
N VAL A 462 -21.18 12.82 -13.00
CA VAL A 462 -22.32 12.68 -12.10
C VAL A 462 -23.45 12.01 -12.87
N TYR A 463 -24.04 10.98 -12.25
CA TYR A 463 -25.09 10.15 -12.85
C TYR A 463 -26.43 10.33 -12.13
N SER A 464 -27.52 10.02 -12.81
CA SER A 464 -28.89 10.23 -12.32
C SER A 464 -29.28 9.36 -11.12
N ASP A 465 -28.55 8.30 -10.87
CA ASP A 465 -28.70 7.45 -9.67
C ASP A 465 -27.92 7.97 -8.45
N GLY A 466 -27.30 9.15 -8.57
CA GLY A 466 -26.46 9.74 -7.54
C GLY A 466 -25.01 9.22 -7.55
N THR A 467 -24.68 8.26 -8.41
CA THR A 467 -23.31 7.78 -8.55
C THR A 467 -22.39 8.90 -9.06
N VAL A 468 -21.20 9.02 -8.47
CA VAL A 468 -20.14 9.93 -8.90
C VAL A 468 -18.90 9.12 -9.22
N ARG A 469 -18.32 9.31 -10.42
CA ARG A 469 -17.05 8.69 -10.81
C ARG A 469 -16.02 9.74 -11.15
N MET A 470 -14.78 9.50 -10.73
CA MET A 470 -13.63 10.25 -11.26
C MET A 470 -13.30 9.71 -12.65
N VAL A 471 -13.37 10.57 -13.65
CA VAL A 471 -13.21 10.19 -15.06
C VAL A 471 -12.11 10.99 -15.76
N THR A 472 -11.22 11.60 -15.03
CA THR A 472 -10.16 12.45 -15.59
C THR A 472 -9.29 11.71 -16.60
N ALA A 473 -8.91 10.47 -16.30
CA ALA A 473 -8.10 9.65 -17.20
C ALA A 473 -8.84 9.19 -18.46
N GLU A 474 -10.17 9.13 -18.38
CA GLU A 474 -11.07 8.71 -19.47
C GLU A 474 -11.55 9.90 -20.31
N ALA A 475 -11.46 11.12 -19.78
CA ALA A 475 -11.92 12.34 -20.41
C ALA A 475 -10.90 12.86 -21.44
N THR A 476 -11.40 13.43 -22.52
CA THR A 476 -10.59 14.19 -23.48
C THR A 476 -10.55 15.64 -23.05
N VAL A 477 -9.37 16.20 -22.90
CA VAL A 477 -9.15 17.61 -22.49
C VAL A 477 -8.42 18.34 -23.60
N ASN A 478 -8.95 19.45 -24.07
CA ASN A 478 -8.37 20.26 -25.12
C ASN A 478 -8.30 21.73 -24.72
N SER A 479 -7.24 22.40 -25.13
CA SER A 479 -7.09 23.86 -25.05
C SER A 479 -7.43 24.50 -26.38
N SER A 480 -8.12 25.64 -26.35
CA SER A 480 -8.42 26.46 -27.54
C SER A 480 -7.19 27.13 -28.13
N ASP A 481 -6.14 27.37 -27.31
CA ASP A 481 -4.87 27.96 -27.77
C ASP A 481 -3.68 27.32 -27.04
N THR A 482 -2.97 26.47 -27.74
CA THR A 482 -1.80 25.77 -27.21
C THR A 482 -0.54 26.65 -27.06
N ASN A 483 -0.53 27.87 -27.63
CA ASN A 483 0.54 28.83 -27.40
C ASN A 483 0.36 29.53 -26.05
N VAL A 484 -0.86 29.64 -25.55
CA VAL A 484 -1.18 30.21 -24.25
C VAL A 484 -1.18 29.13 -23.16
N LEU A 485 -1.86 28.00 -23.43
CA LEU A 485 -2.06 26.93 -22.47
C LEU A 485 -1.96 25.57 -23.16
N LYS A 486 -1.02 24.75 -22.76
CA LYS A 486 -0.91 23.34 -23.20
C LYS A 486 -1.64 22.42 -22.25
N VAL A 487 -2.17 21.33 -22.81
CA VAL A 487 -2.64 20.17 -22.04
C VAL A 487 -1.63 19.04 -22.22
N GLU A 488 -1.00 18.65 -21.14
CA GLU A 488 -0.11 17.50 -21.09
C GLU A 488 -0.79 16.40 -20.30
N GLN A 489 -0.27 15.17 -20.40
CA GLN A 489 -0.78 13.97 -19.70
C GLN A 489 -2.04 14.22 -18.88
N VAL A 490 -2.83 13.25 -18.65
CA VAL A 490 -4.10 13.24 -17.94
C VAL A 490 -4.50 14.61 -17.33
N ALA A 491 -5.01 15.51 -18.22
CA ALA A 491 -5.57 16.81 -17.81
C ALA A 491 -4.63 17.77 -17.05
N LYS A 492 -3.31 17.66 -17.21
CA LYS A 492 -2.35 18.64 -16.71
C LYS A 492 -2.31 19.84 -17.62
N LEU A 493 -2.67 21.00 -17.08
CA LEU A 493 -2.59 22.29 -17.74
C LEU A 493 -1.21 22.90 -17.50
N VAL A 494 -0.58 23.40 -18.55
CA VAL A 494 0.73 24.09 -18.48
C VAL A 494 0.58 25.48 -19.10
N ALA A 495 0.79 26.51 -18.30
CA ALA A 495 0.73 27.90 -18.73
C ALA A 495 1.99 28.26 -19.52
N VAL A 496 1.86 28.55 -20.82
CA VAL A 496 2.98 28.78 -21.75
C VAL A 496 3.28 30.28 -21.92
N ALA A 497 2.27 31.05 -22.22
CA ALA A 497 2.41 32.50 -22.45
C ALA A 497 1.16 33.23 -21.93
N PRO A 498 1.32 34.55 -21.58
CA PRO A 498 0.18 35.36 -21.16
C PRO A 498 -0.91 35.43 -22.23
N GLY A 499 -2.17 35.29 -21.80
CA GLY A 499 -3.34 35.26 -22.67
C GLY A 499 -4.50 34.56 -22.06
N GLU A 500 -5.53 34.32 -22.86
CA GLU A 500 -6.71 33.60 -22.47
C GLU A 500 -6.88 32.34 -23.33
N ALA A 501 -7.31 31.25 -22.70
CA ALA A 501 -7.63 29.99 -23.37
C ALA A 501 -8.88 29.37 -22.74
N THR A 502 -9.68 28.72 -23.57
CA THR A 502 -10.80 27.90 -23.11
C THR A 502 -10.37 26.44 -23.10
N VAL A 503 -10.48 25.80 -21.95
CA VAL A 503 -10.31 24.35 -21.83
C VAL A 503 -11.64 23.67 -21.99
N THR A 504 -11.70 22.72 -22.88
CA THR A 504 -12.89 21.88 -23.11
C THR A 504 -12.60 20.46 -22.65
N VAL A 505 -13.44 19.98 -21.74
CA VAL A 505 -13.40 18.60 -21.21
C VAL A 505 -14.60 17.85 -21.79
N THR A 506 -14.36 16.70 -22.40
CA THR A 506 -15.41 15.84 -22.95
C THR A 506 -15.24 14.42 -22.41
N TYR A 507 -16.32 13.82 -21.94
CA TYR A 507 -16.38 12.44 -21.50
C TYR A 507 -17.61 11.75 -22.08
N GLN A 508 -17.43 10.48 -22.49
CA GLN A 508 -18.50 9.61 -22.94
C GLN A 508 -18.62 8.40 -22.02
N SER A 509 -19.81 8.20 -21.47
CA SER A 509 -20.10 7.03 -20.63
C SER A 509 -20.09 5.73 -21.44
N ALA A 510 -20.02 4.59 -20.75
CA ALA A 510 -20.13 3.26 -21.37
C ALA A 510 -21.47 3.06 -22.14
N ALA A 511 -22.54 3.77 -21.72
CA ALA A 511 -23.82 3.78 -22.43
C ALA A 511 -23.84 4.69 -23.68
N GLY A 512 -22.72 5.32 -24.03
CA GLY A 512 -22.60 6.18 -25.20
C GLY A 512 -23.09 7.63 -25.01
N VAL A 513 -23.54 8.01 -23.81
CA VAL A 513 -23.93 9.39 -23.50
C VAL A 513 -22.69 10.25 -23.33
N SER A 514 -22.60 11.35 -24.11
CA SER A 514 -21.48 12.29 -24.04
C SER A 514 -21.89 13.58 -23.34
N LYS A 515 -21.03 14.08 -22.45
CA LYS A 515 -21.15 15.39 -21.82
C LYS A 515 -19.88 16.18 -21.98
N GLN A 516 -20.05 17.50 -21.95
CA GLN A 516 -18.95 18.45 -22.10
C GLN A 516 -19.00 19.52 -21.00
N LEU A 517 -17.82 19.96 -20.58
CA LEU A 517 -17.63 21.05 -19.64
C LEU A 517 -16.56 22.00 -20.20
N THR A 518 -16.70 23.31 -19.97
CA THR A 518 -15.71 24.30 -20.37
C THR A 518 -15.20 25.08 -19.17
N LEU A 519 -13.90 25.39 -19.18
CA LEU A 519 -13.22 26.19 -18.18
C LEU A 519 -12.45 27.32 -18.86
N GLN A 520 -12.65 28.57 -18.43
CA GLN A 520 -11.85 29.69 -18.88
C GLN A 520 -10.55 29.77 -18.08
N VAL A 521 -9.43 29.89 -18.78
CA VAL A 521 -8.11 29.99 -18.17
C VAL A 521 -7.45 31.27 -18.63
N THR A 522 -7.02 32.09 -17.68
CA THR A 522 -6.20 33.30 -17.92
C THR A 522 -4.77 33.01 -17.47
N VAL A 523 -3.83 33.10 -18.39
CA VAL A 523 -2.40 33.05 -18.07
C VAL A 523 -1.88 34.48 -17.93
N ILE A 524 -1.24 34.75 -16.80
CA ILE A 524 -0.69 36.07 -16.49
C ILE A 524 0.85 36.03 -16.49
N SER A 525 1.48 37.15 -16.82
CA SER A 525 2.93 37.33 -16.70
C SER A 525 3.36 37.24 -15.24
N PRO A 526 4.56 36.73 -14.93
CA PRO A 526 5.15 36.89 -13.61
C PRO A 526 5.22 38.38 -13.29
N PHE A 527 4.88 38.80 -12.08
CA PHE A 527 5.09 40.21 -11.67
C PHE A 527 6.59 40.53 -11.70
N SER A 528 7.00 41.41 -12.57
CA SER A 528 8.28 42.11 -12.41
C SER A 528 8.04 43.28 -11.44
N LEU A 529 8.59 43.23 -10.24
CA LEU A 529 8.80 44.40 -9.42
C LEU A 529 9.91 45.21 -10.09
N THR A 530 9.57 46.13 -10.98
CA THR A 530 10.45 47.26 -11.32
C THR A 530 10.35 48.19 -10.12
N ALA A 531 11.39 48.23 -9.29
CA ALA A 531 11.58 49.33 -8.37
C ALA A 531 11.84 50.56 -9.23
N ASP A 532 10.89 51.48 -9.28
CA ASP A 532 11.18 52.85 -9.70
C ASP A 532 12.08 53.44 -8.62
N VAL A 533 13.34 53.69 -9.00
CA VAL A 533 14.34 54.42 -8.21
C VAL A 533 14.16 55.93 -8.49
#